data_75ffb8199b1213c028f53096bc6007d0
#
_entry.id   75ffb8199b1213c028f53096bc6007d0
#
_cell.length_a   1.000
_cell.length_b   1.000
_cell.length_c   1.000
_cell.angle_alpha   90.00
_cell.angle_beta   90.00
_cell.angle_gamma   90.00
#
_symmetry.space_group_name_H-M   'P 1'
#
loop_
_entity.id
_entity.type
_entity.pdbx_description
1 polymer ?
#
loop_
_entity_poly.entity_id
_entity_poly.type
_entity_poly.pdbx_seq_one_letter_code
_entity_poly.pdbx_strand_id
1 'polypeptide(L)'
;MKSMSVSRRTLLTGTVALGTVGLLAACGGSKEKVGGSAASNAADILNNLQINKQDRSSLKQGGTLTLAATALGPNFNLLTQSGYTSSNLDALAPCNIPAVMGFYTMSPDGEGTLNPEFCTEHKTETVDGVQTATFKINPKAAFNDGTPMDVNAVRAMWTVYRAATDNPYHITDNTMWQQVESIEAVDGDNYHVKVTMKTPYYPSEGLCAFAIHPALEDVNLFNEGFVDKPLDQYWAGPFKVGEWNSSQKVLTLVKNDKWWGEKPVLDRIIWRQMDSEAIRASFKNGELDAFSFVGATSYNAVKGQAGTEIRQGQNTNVNIIQLNPKRIEDLALRRAILAAVDREQIAKAYFSQL
;
A
#
# COMPACT_ATOMS: atom_id res chain seq x y z
N MET A 1 -22.75 28.96 -39.91
CA MET A 1 -22.37 28.21 -38.69
C MET A 1 -21.49 27.04 -39.10
N LYS A 2 -20.17 27.14 -38.89
CA LYS A 2 -19.23 26.09 -39.21
C LYS A 2 -19.03 25.22 -37.95
N SER A 3 -19.40 23.95 -38.00
CA SER A 3 -19.16 23.01 -36.95
C SER A 3 -17.65 22.68 -36.90
N MET A 4 -17.01 23.02 -35.82
CA MET A 4 -15.63 22.56 -35.54
C MET A 4 -15.70 21.14 -35.00
N SER A 5 -15.27 20.19 -35.80
CA SER A 5 -15.03 18.80 -35.31
C SER A 5 -13.67 18.76 -34.61
N VAL A 6 -13.69 18.53 -33.33
CA VAL A 6 -12.45 18.29 -32.55
C VAL A 6 -12.10 16.81 -32.68
N SER A 7 -10.94 16.54 -33.28
CA SER A 7 -10.40 15.20 -33.47
C SER A 7 -9.98 14.60 -32.11
N ARG A 8 -10.28 13.31 -31.88
CA ARG A 8 -9.90 12.55 -30.68
C ARG A 8 -8.38 12.51 -30.41
N ARG A 9 -7.56 12.84 -31.39
CA ARG A 9 -6.09 12.90 -31.25
C ARG A 9 -5.60 14.17 -30.53
N THR A 10 -6.36 15.24 -30.48
CA THR A 10 -5.95 16.51 -29.84
C THR A 10 -6.16 16.51 -28.33
N LEU A 11 -6.87 15.50 -27.80
CA LEU A 11 -7.11 15.33 -26.34
C LEU A 11 -6.00 14.53 -25.62
N LEU A 12 -5.09 13.91 -26.37
CA LEU A 12 -4.07 13.02 -25.80
C LEU A 12 -2.65 13.62 -25.76
N THR A 13 -2.44 14.83 -26.24
CA THR A 13 -1.10 15.45 -26.32
C THR A 13 -0.91 16.69 -25.44
N GLY A 14 -1.79 16.95 -24.54
CA GLY A 14 -1.67 18.10 -23.65
C GLY A 14 -2.08 17.76 -22.23
N THR A 15 -1.10 17.60 -21.38
CA THR A 15 -1.13 17.55 -19.91
C THR A 15 -0.72 16.21 -19.31
N VAL A 16 0.57 16.00 -19.27
CA VAL A 16 1.21 15.26 -18.18
C VAL A 16 1.36 16.27 -17.03
N ALA A 17 0.35 16.43 -16.23
CA ALA A 17 0.38 17.06 -14.90
C ALA A 17 -1.04 17.45 -14.47
N LEU A 18 -1.96 16.50 -14.24
CA LEU A 18 -3.24 16.70 -13.53
C LEU A 18 -4.14 15.44 -13.66
N GLY A 19 -3.61 14.30 -13.30
CA GLY A 19 -4.27 13.03 -13.61
C GLY A 19 -4.95 12.31 -12.45
N THR A 20 -5.63 12.96 -11.51
CA THR A 20 -6.51 12.21 -10.58
C THR A 20 -7.75 12.95 -10.08
N VAL A 21 -8.04 14.16 -10.54
CA VAL A 21 -9.24 14.92 -10.07
C VAL A 21 -10.40 14.91 -11.08
N GLY A 22 -10.23 14.30 -12.24
CA GLY A 22 -11.21 14.42 -13.36
C GLY A 22 -12.34 13.41 -13.41
N LEU A 23 -12.46 12.43 -12.54
CA LEU A 23 -13.43 11.32 -12.67
C LEU A 23 -14.72 11.45 -11.84
N LEU A 24 -14.96 12.55 -11.15
CA LEU A 24 -16.20 12.76 -10.39
C LEU A 24 -17.24 13.65 -11.06
N ALA A 25 -17.03 14.11 -12.30
CA ALA A 25 -17.91 15.05 -12.97
C ALA A 25 -18.87 14.45 -14.02
N ALA A 26 -19.01 13.13 -14.13
CA ALA A 26 -19.77 12.48 -15.21
C ALA A 26 -20.99 11.69 -14.78
N CYS A 27 -21.73 12.12 -13.76
CA CYS A 27 -23.08 11.58 -13.53
C CYS A 27 -24.03 12.63 -12.96
N GLY A 28 -24.98 13.07 -13.77
CA GLY A 28 -26.24 13.61 -13.30
C GLY A 28 -26.47 15.10 -13.57
N GLY A 29 -27.26 15.38 -14.59
CA GLY A 29 -27.82 16.70 -14.80
C GLY A 29 -28.79 17.11 -13.70
N SER A 30 -28.51 18.24 -13.09
CA SER A 30 -29.45 19.31 -12.70
C SER A 30 -28.59 20.47 -12.20
N LYS A 31 -28.95 21.66 -12.73
CA LYS A 31 -28.31 22.92 -12.37
C LYS A 31 -28.81 23.35 -10.99
N GLU A 32 -28.25 22.82 -9.95
CA GLU A 32 -28.24 23.49 -8.66
C GLU A 32 -26.77 23.79 -8.31
N LYS A 33 -26.51 25.07 -8.05
CA LYS A 33 -25.24 25.50 -7.47
C LYS A 33 -25.11 24.88 -6.12
N VAL A 34 -24.51 23.70 -6.05
CA VAL A 34 -23.90 23.21 -4.81
C VAL A 34 -22.69 24.11 -4.59
N GLY A 35 -22.91 25.16 -3.82
CA GLY A 35 -21.85 25.97 -3.24
C GLY A 35 -21.12 25.14 -2.22
N GLY A 36 -20.09 24.45 -2.64
CA GLY A 36 -19.20 23.72 -1.82
C GLY A 36 -17.85 23.70 -2.52
N SER A 37 -16.89 24.39 -1.94
CA SER A 37 -15.47 24.39 -2.31
C SER A 37 -14.80 23.01 -2.22
N ALA A 38 -15.41 21.99 -2.79
CA ALA A 38 -14.81 20.64 -2.81
C ALA A 38 -13.84 20.46 -4.00
N ALA A 39 -13.71 21.47 -4.85
CA ALA A 39 -12.67 21.52 -5.88
C ALA A 39 -11.53 22.49 -5.49
N SER A 40 -11.55 23.03 -4.29
CA SER A 40 -10.39 23.70 -3.73
C SER A 40 -9.38 22.60 -3.38
N ASN A 41 -8.76 22.14 -4.44
CA ASN A 41 -7.32 22.11 -4.43
C ASN A 41 -6.73 20.84 -3.80
N ALA A 42 -6.62 19.76 -4.61
CA ALA A 42 -5.58 18.74 -4.36
C ALA A 42 -4.24 19.45 -4.05
N ALA A 43 -3.93 20.56 -4.73
CA ALA A 43 -2.75 21.39 -4.44
C ALA A 43 -2.79 22.01 -3.03
N ASP A 44 -3.94 22.48 -2.55
CA ASP A 44 -4.01 23.03 -1.17
C ASP A 44 -3.94 21.93 -0.11
N ILE A 45 -4.45 20.74 -0.39
CA ILE A 45 -4.30 19.59 0.49
C ILE A 45 -2.83 19.19 0.59
N LEU A 46 -2.14 19.09 -0.53
CA LEU A 46 -0.70 18.78 -0.58
C LEU A 46 0.16 19.85 0.11
N ASN A 47 -0.19 21.12 -0.05
CA ASN A 47 0.48 22.23 0.62
C ASN A 47 0.25 22.26 2.15
N ASN A 48 -0.81 21.59 2.62
CA ASN A 48 -1.14 21.53 4.05
C ASN A 48 -0.65 20.25 4.74
N LEU A 49 0.05 19.35 4.03
CA LEU A 49 0.68 18.19 4.66
C LEU A 49 1.77 18.64 5.63
N GLN A 50 1.58 18.29 6.91
CA GLN A 50 2.52 18.65 7.97
C GLN A 50 3.66 17.64 8.06
N ILE A 51 4.48 17.57 6.99
CA ILE A 51 5.61 16.67 6.91
C ILE A 51 6.83 17.37 7.50
N ASN A 52 7.41 16.80 8.56
CA ASN A 52 8.69 17.26 9.11
C ASN A 52 9.84 16.58 8.39
N LYS A 53 10.10 17.00 7.16
CA LYS A 53 11.23 16.48 6.40
C LYS A 53 12.54 16.96 7.02
N GLN A 54 13.37 16.02 7.44
CA GLN A 54 14.69 16.29 8.00
C GLN A 54 15.76 15.69 7.10
N ASP A 55 16.91 16.36 7.02
CA ASP A 55 18.07 15.75 6.37
C ASP A 55 18.53 14.54 7.16
N ARG A 56 18.80 13.45 6.48
CA ARG A 56 19.24 12.21 7.12
C ARG A 56 20.48 12.40 8.00
N SER A 57 21.41 13.28 7.59
CA SER A 57 22.60 13.61 8.34
C SER A 57 22.33 14.25 9.71
N SER A 58 21.15 14.88 9.87
CA SER A 58 20.71 15.49 11.13
C SER A 58 20.03 14.51 12.07
N LEU A 59 19.68 13.29 11.59
CA LEU A 59 18.97 12.32 12.40
C LEU A 59 19.89 11.67 13.43
N LYS A 60 19.38 11.52 14.66
CA LYS A 60 20.07 10.79 15.71
C LYS A 60 20.21 9.32 15.31
N GLN A 61 21.42 8.80 15.38
CA GLN A 61 21.70 7.39 15.11
C GLN A 61 21.33 6.51 16.31
N GLY A 62 20.77 5.34 16.02
CA GLY A 62 20.37 4.37 17.03
C GLY A 62 19.03 4.67 17.69
N GLY A 63 18.75 3.97 18.77
CA GLY A 63 17.54 4.11 19.55
C GLY A 63 16.41 3.15 19.14
N THR A 64 15.32 3.25 19.90
CA THR A 64 14.12 2.41 19.72
C THR A 64 12.93 3.31 19.46
N LEU A 65 12.09 2.92 18.50
CA LEU A 65 10.78 3.51 18.26
C LEU A 65 9.71 2.53 18.74
N THR A 66 8.88 2.96 19.69
CA THR A 66 7.79 2.15 20.24
C THR A 66 6.44 2.64 19.72
N LEU A 67 5.74 1.76 19.06
CA LEU A 67 4.45 2.01 18.40
C LEU A 67 3.40 1.01 18.89
N ALA A 68 2.14 1.29 18.60
CA ALA A 68 1.06 0.38 18.88
C ALA A 68 0.18 0.13 17.65
N ALA A 69 -0.42 -1.05 17.62
CA ALA A 69 -1.41 -1.47 16.63
C ALA A 69 -2.61 -2.11 17.33
N THR A 70 -3.79 -2.01 16.73
CA THR A 70 -5.01 -2.60 17.30
C THR A 70 -5.09 -4.11 17.12
N ALA A 71 -4.35 -4.65 16.15
CA ALA A 71 -4.24 -6.09 15.91
C ALA A 71 -2.86 -6.43 15.33
N LEU A 72 -2.25 -7.54 15.77
CA LEU A 72 -1.01 -8.09 15.20
C LEU A 72 -1.17 -9.60 15.02
N GLY A 73 -0.78 -10.11 13.86
CA GLY A 73 -0.98 -11.51 13.51
C GLY A 73 -2.48 -11.88 13.43
N PRO A 74 -2.87 -13.14 13.62
CA PRO A 74 -1.96 -14.29 13.79
C PRO A 74 -1.24 -14.69 12.50
N ASN A 75 -1.77 -14.38 11.31
CA ASN A 75 -1.11 -14.71 10.05
C ASN A 75 -0.26 -13.51 9.59
N PHE A 76 1.05 -13.74 9.41
CA PHE A 76 2.00 -12.73 8.96
C PHE A 76 2.27 -12.75 7.44
N ASN A 77 1.61 -13.64 6.70
CA ASN A 77 1.64 -13.58 5.24
C ASN A 77 0.69 -12.48 4.75
N LEU A 78 1.24 -11.32 4.44
CA LEU A 78 0.50 -10.14 3.97
C LEU A 78 -0.20 -10.34 2.60
N LEU A 79 0.05 -11.45 1.92
CA LEU A 79 -0.56 -11.79 0.63
C LEU A 79 -1.84 -12.60 0.79
N THR A 80 -2.13 -13.11 1.99
CA THR A 80 -3.35 -13.85 2.30
C THR A 80 -4.46 -12.93 2.81
N GLN A 81 -5.72 -13.34 2.63
CA GLN A 81 -6.88 -12.59 3.16
C GLN A 81 -6.81 -12.40 4.68
N SER A 82 -6.34 -13.41 5.43
CA SER A 82 -6.22 -13.35 6.89
C SER A 82 -5.04 -12.53 7.39
N GLY A 83 -3.97 -12.42 6.59
CA GLY A 83 -2.77 -11.65 6.92
C GLY A 83 -2.84 -10.19 6.46
N TYR A 84 -3.62 -9.88 5.43
CA TYR A 84 -3.75 -8.55 4.85
C TYR A 84 -4.61 -7.64 5.73
N THR A 85 -4.03 -7.16 6.82
CA THR A 85 -4.67 -6.20 7.73
C THR A 85 -3.86 -4.91 7.79
N SER A 86 -4.51 -3.77 7.99
CA SER A 86 -3.79 -2.49 8.11
C SER A 86 -2.68 -2.53 9.16
N SER A 87 -2.95 -3.15 10.31
CA SER A 87 -1.96 -3.25 11.39
C SER A 87 -0.75 -4.11 11.02
N ASN A 88 -0.96 -5.24 10.33
CA ASN A 88 0.15 -6.06 9.85
C ASN A 88 0.93 -5.36 8.74
N LEU A 89 0.23 -4.66 7.82
CA LEU A 89 0.87 -3.88 6.77
C LEU A 89 1.78 -2.81 7.35
N ASP A 90 1.27 -2.01 8.29
CA ASP A 90 2.05 -0.96 8.96
C ASP A 90 3.27 -1.53 9.69
N ALA A 91 3.06 -2.64 10.41
CA ALA A 91 4.12 -3.23 11.23
C ALA A 91 5.21 -3.92 10.38
N LEU A 92 4.85 -4.56 9.28
CA LEU A 92 5.76 -5.37 8.47
C LEU A 92 6.28 -4.68 7.21
N ALA A 93 5.73 -3.51 6.83
CA ALA A 93 6.19 -2.76 5.66
C ALA A 93 7.73 -2.60 5.60
N PRO A 94 8.45 -2.28 6.68
CA PRO A 94 9.90 -2.15 6.62
C PRO A 94 10.66 -3.50 6.53
N CYS A 95 9.97 -4.63 6.63
CA CYS A 95 10.56 -5.97 6.56
C CYS A 95 10.29 -6.69 5.24
N ASN A 96 9.17 -6.37 4.56
CA ASN A 96 8.71 -7.11 3.37
C ASN A 96 8.23 -6.15 2.27
N ILE A 97 9.12 -5.25 1.85
CA ILE A 97 8.81 -4.22 0.86
C ILE A 97 8.33 -4.82 -0.48
N PRO A 98 9.01 -5.82 -1.09
CA PRO A 98 8.67 -6.27 -2.46
C PRO A 98 7.29 -6.92 -2.59
N ALA A 99 6.79 -7.53 -1.52
CA ALA A 99 5.48 -8.17 -1.53
C ALA A 99 4.32 -7.18 -1.27
N VAL A 100 4.59 -6.10 -0.53
CA VAL A 100 3.58 -5.14 -0.07
C VAL A 100 3.52 -3.92 -0.96
N MET A 101 4.67 -3.29 -1.21
CA MET A 101 4.81 -2.05 -1.97
C MET A 101 5.28 -2.29 -3.40
N GLY A 102 5.67 -3.51 -3.73
CA GLY A 102 6.35 -3.80 -4.98
C GLY A 102 7.71 -3.11 -5.05
N PHE A 103 8.14 -2.80 -6.25
CA PHE A 103 9.41 -2.09 -6.50
C PHE A 103 9.26 -0.57 -6.50
N TYR A 104 8.22 -0.05 -5.85
CA TYR A 104 7.92 1.39 -5.75
C TYR A 104 7.90 1.85 -4.31
N THR A 105 8.15 3.12 -4.11
CA THR A 105 7.89 3.84 -2.88
C THR A 105 6.80 4.86 -3.13
N MET A 106 5.90 5.03 -2.17
CA MET A 106 4.87 6.06 -2.24
C MET A 106 5.34 7.30 -1.50
N SER A 107 5.31 8.43 -2.17
CA SER A 107 5.51 9.72 -1.52
C SER A 107 4.25 10.13 -0.72
N PRO A 108 4.38 11.09 0.22
CA PRO A 108 3.24 11.54 1.02
C PRO A 108 2.08 12.14 0.21
N ASP A 109 2.33 12.60 -1.01
CA ASP A 109 1.33 13.09 -1.95
C ASP A 109 0.68 11.99 -2.80
N GLY A 110 1.09 10.72 -2.58
CA GLY A 110 0.54 9.56 -3.25
C GLY A 110 1.19 9.24 -4.59
N GLU A 111 2.27 9.93 -4.97
CA GLU A 111 3.02 9.58 -6.17
C GLU A 111 3.92 8.37 -5.92
N GLY A 112 3.81 7.38 -6.80
CA GLY A 112 4.69 6.21 -6.82
C GLY A 112 6.01 6.54 -7.50
N THR A 113 7.12 6.34 -6.82
CA THR A 113 8.46 6.44 -7.41
C THR A 113 9.16 5.10 -7.38
N LEU A 114 9.89 4.78 -8.46
CA LEU A 114 10.65 3.54 -8.52
C LEU A 114 11.72 3.51 -7.41
N ASN A 115 11.75 2.41 -6.67
CA ASN A 115 12.73 2.21 -5.60
C ASN A 115 14.01 1.59 -6.18
N PRO A 116 15.10 2.35 -6.32
CA PRO A 116 16.33 1.87 -6.97
C PRO A 116 17.03 0.76 -6.18
N GLU A 117 16.70 0.57 -4.92
CA GLU A 117 17.20 -0.56 -4.13
C GLU A 117 16.68 -1.89 -4.66
N PHE A 118 15.46 -1.92 -5.21
CA PHE A 118 14.87 -3.13 -5.80
C PHE A 118 14.89 -3.13 -7.31
N CYS A 119 14.63 -1.99 -7.94
CA CYS A 119 14.45 -1.93 -9.39
C CYS A 119 14.98 -0.60 -9.93
N THR A 120 15.81 -0.67 -10.94
CA THR A 120 16.47 0.52 -11.53
C THR A 120 15.77 1.07 -12.76
N GLU A 121 15.01 0.25 -13.45
CA GLU A 121 14.24 0.63 -14.64
C GLU A 121 12.91 -0.10 -14.66
N HIS A 122 11.84 0.61 -15.01
CA HIS A 122 10.52 0.03 -15.28
C HIS A 122 9.87 0.79 -16.43
N LYS A 123 9.40 0.05 -17.43
CA LYS A 123 8.76 0.61 -18.62
C LYS A 123 7.56 -0.25 -19.01
N THR A 124 6.44 0.38 -19.29
CA THR A 124 5.26 -0.27 -19.85
C THR A 124 4.99 0.28 -21.24
N GLU A 125 4.79 -0.59 -22.20
CA GLU A 125 4.52 -0.26 -23.60
C GLU A 125 3.34 -1.08 -24.11
N THR A 126 2.62 -0.52 -25.08
CA THR A 126 1.61 -1.25 -25.83
C THR A 126 1.89 -1.07 -27.32
N VAL A 127 2.25 -2.15 -27.98
CA VAL A 127 2.55 -2.18 -29.42
C VAL A 127 1.63 -3.19 -30.09
N ASP A 128 0.92 -2.76 -31.12
CA ASP A 128 -0.05 -3.60 -31.86
C ASP A 128 -1.09 -4.31 -30.97
N GLY A 129 -1.49 -3.65 -29.88
CA GLY A 129 -2.45 -4.18 -28.91
C GLY A 129 -1.84 -5.11 -27.85
N VAL A 130 -0.58 -5.46 -27.94
CA VAL A 130 0.15 -6.25 -26.94
C VAL A 130 0.81 -5.32 -25.92
N GLN A 131 0.40 -5.42 -24.67
CA GLN A 131 1.00 -4.67 -23.58
C GLN A 131 2.15 -5.49 -22.95
N THR A 132 3.28 -4.85 -22.75
CA THR A 132 4.44 -5.43 -22.06
C THR A 132 4.92 -4.50 -20.94
N ALA A 133 5.37 -5.09 -19.83
CA ALA A 133 6.14 -4.42 -18.81
C ALA A 133 7.56 -4.98 -18.80
N THR A 134 8.54 -4.11 -18.88
CA THR A 134 9.96 -4.50 -18.82
C THR A 134 10.62 -3.77 -17.66
N PHE A 135 11.36 -4.48 -16.83
CA PHE A 135 12.02 -3.88 -15.67
C PHE A 135 13.34 -4.57 -15.31
N LYS A 136 14.26 -3.80 -14.76
CA LYS A 136 15.56 -4.27 -14.29
C LYS A 136 15.59 -4.31 -12.78
N ILE A 137 15.65 -5.52 -12.23
CA ILE A 137 15.82 -5.75 -10.79
C ILE A 137 17.29 -5.46 -10.44
N ASN A 138 17.49 -4.82 -9.29
CA ASN A 138 18.83 -4.57 -8.77
C ASN A 138 19.53 -5.92 -8.48
N PRO A 139 20.70 -6.24 -9.06
CA PRO A 139 21.35 -7.52 -8.84
C PRO A 139 21.81 -7.77 -7.40
N LYS A 140 21.81 -6.74 -6.55
CA LYS A 140 22.07 -6.88 -5.11
C LYS A 140 20.81 -7.31 -4.32
N ALA A 141 19.62 -7.22 -4.94
CA ALA A 141 18.39 -7.54 -4.26
C ALA A 141 18.30 -9.04 -3.98
N ALA A 142 18.09 -9.39 -2.72
CA ALA A 142 17.97 -10.76 -2.27
C ALA A 142 17.03 -10.85 -1.05
N PHE A 143 16.40 -11.99 -0.88
CA PHE A 143 15.68 -12.29 0.35
C PHE A 143 16.64 -12.53 1.52
N ASN A 144 16.11 -12.50 2.75
CA ASN A 144 16.94 -12.58 3.95
C ASN A 144 17.67 -13.92 4.12
N ASP A 145 17.25 -14.99 3.44
CA ASP A 145 18.00 -16.25 3.37
C ASP A 145 19.15 -16.24 2.36
N GLY A 146 19.21 -15.22 1.51
CA GLY A 146 20.21 -15.06 0.45
C GLY A 146 19.73 -15.48 -0.94
N THR A 147 18.49 -15.96 -1.08
CA THR A 147 17.89 -16.27 -2.39
C THR A 147 17.82 -15.00 -3.24
N PRO A 148 18.36 -14.99 -4.47
CA PRO A 148 18.29 -13.82 -5.35
C PRO A 148 16.86 -13.39 -5.66
N MET A 149 16.64 -12.09 -5.71
CA MET A 149 15.40 -11.53 -6.22
C MET A 149 15.56 -11.28 -7.72
N ASP A 150 15.11 -12.24 -8.52
CA ASP A 150 15.25 -12.25 -9.95
C ASP A 150 13.93 -12.60 -10.67
N VAL A 151 13.97 -12.95 -11.92
CA VAL A 151 12.80 -13.36 -12.72
C VAL A 151 12.01 -14.50 -12.05
N ASN A 152 12.65 -15.37 -11.26
CA ASN A 152 11.97 -16.47 -10.58
C ASN A 152 11.12 -15.97 -9.42
N ALA A 153 11.55 -14.90 -8.74
CA ALA A 153 10.76 -14.26 -7.69
C ALA A 153 9.48 -13.59 -8.25
N VAL A 154 9.54 -13.04 -9.46
CA VAL A 154 8.38 -12.51 -10.18
C VAL A 154 7.47 -13.63 -10.68
N ARG A 155 8.05 -14.73 -11.19
CA ARG A 155 7.30 -15.92 -11.59
C ARG A 155 6.57 -16.57 -10.41
N ALA A 156 7.20 -16.62 -9.24
CA ALA A 156 6.57 -17.11 -8.02
C ALA A 156 5.32 -16.30 -7.67
N MET A 157 5.38 -14.97 -7.78
CA MET A 157 4.20 -14.13 -7.60
C MET A 157 3.09 -14.49 -8.60
N TRP A 158 3.45 -14.64 -9.87
CA TRP A 158 2.49 -15.07 -10.89
C TRP A 158 1.90 -16.47 -10.62
N THR A 159 2.72 -17.44 -10.23
CA THR A 159 2.28 -18.81 -9.89
C THR A 159 1.18 -18.77 -8.82
N VAL A 160 1.39 -17.99 -7.77
CA VAL A 160 0.44 -17.86 -6.65
C VAL A 160 -0.86 -17.16 -7.07
N TYR A 161 -0.77 -16.15 -7.92
CA TYR A 161 -1.90 -15.26 -8.22
C TYR A 161 -2.62 -15.53 -9.56
N ARG A 162 -2.09 -16.35 -10.46
CA ARG A 162 -2.61 -16.49 -11.83
C ARG A 162 -3.96 -17.20 -11.98
N ALA A 163 -4.35 -18.03 -11.01
CA ALA A 163 -5.56 -18.82 -11.14
C ALA A 163 -6.82 -17.96 -10.93
N ALA A 164 -7.74 -17.97 -11.90
CA ALA A 164 -9.00 -17.24 -11.85
C ALA A 164 -10.04 -17.90 -10.95
N THR A 165 -10.06 -19.25 -10.94
CA THR A 165 -10.98 -20.09 -10.16
C THR A 165 -10.17 -21.20 -9.50
N ASP A 166 -10.70 -21.75 -8.41
CA ASP A 166 -10.10 -22.88 -7.68
C ASP A 166 -8.62 -22.65 -7.33
N ASN A 167 -8.27 -21.40 -7.00
CA ASN A 167 -6.92 -21.06 -6.57
C ASN A 167 -6.65 -21.72 -5.20
N PRO A 168 -5.64 -22.59 -5.08
CA PRO A 168 -5.33 -23.25 -3.82
C PRO A 168 -4.73 -22.30 -2.78
N TYR A 169 -4.24 -21.13 -3.20
CA TYR A 169 -3.69 -20.10 -2.32
C TYR A 169 -4.80 -19.16 -1.83
N HIS A 170 -4.80 -18.87 -0.53
CA HIS A 170 -5.79 -17.97 0.11
C HIS A 170 -5.45 -16.50 -0.13
N ILE A 171 -5.28 -16.12 -1.38
CA ILE A 171 -4.87 -14.77 -1.81
C ILE A 171 -5.96 -13.71 -1.62
N THR A 172 -5.55 -12.44 -1.68
CA THR A 172 -6.44 -11.27 -1.64
C THR A 172 -7.14 -11.04 -2.98
N ASP A 173 -6.45 -10.38 -3.93
CA ASP A 173 -6.95 -10.08 -5.29
C ASP A 173 -5.90 -10.47 -6.32
N ASN A 174 -6.35 -11.01 -7.44
CA ASN A 174 -5.48 -11.53 -8.48
C ASN A 174 -5.77 -11.01 -9.89
N THR A 175 -6.61 -9.99 -10.02
CA THR A 175 -7.13 -9.51 -11.31
C THR A 175 -6.02 -9.19 -12.32
N MET A 176 -4.97 -8.51 -11.89
CA MET A 176 -3.83 -8.18 -12.74
C MET A 176 -3.07 -9.43 -13.22
N TRP A 177 -2.77 -10.34 -12.28
CA TRP A 177 -1.95 -11.52 -12.56
C TRP A 177 -2.63 -12.55 -13.45
N GLN A 178 -3.96 -12.58 -13.48
CA GLN A 178 -4.72 -13.39 -14.41
C GLN A 178 -4.52 -12.96 -15.86
N GLN A 179 -4.22 -11.69 -16.09
CA GLN A 179 -3.99 -11.13 -17.42
C GLN A 179 -2.56 -11.33 -17.93
N VAL A 180 -1.66 -11.89 -17.13
CA VAL A 180 -0.29 -12.19 -17.57
C VAL A 180 -0.29 -13.41 -18.48
N GLU A 181 0.37 -13.28 -19.65
CA GLU A 181 0.60 -14.34 -20.63
C GLU A 181 1.93 -15.06 -20.37
N SER A 182 3.01 -14.28 -20.22
CA SER A 182 4.35 -14.83 -19.97
C SER A 182 5.21 -13.90 -19.11
N ILE A 183 6.21 -14.50 -18.43
CA ILE A 183 7.27 -13.80 -17.70
C ILE A 183 8.61 -14.41 -18.11
N GLU A 184 9.46 -13.62 -18.71
CA GLU A 184 10.71 -14.06 -19.33
C GLU A 184 11.90 -13.21 -18.89
N ALA A 185 13.08 -13.82 -18.88
CA ALA A 185 14.34 -13.10 -18.79
C ALA A 185 14.68 -12.53 -20.16
N VAL A 186 15.05 -11.26 -20.24
CA VAL A 186 15.49 -10.61 -21.49
C VAL A 186 16.94 -10.97 -21.76
N ASP A 187 17.22 -11.48 -22.97
CA ASP A 187 18.57 -11.84 -23.41
C ASP A 187 19.34 -12.78 -22.46
N GLY A 188 18.60 -13.58 -21.69
CA GLY A 188 19.18 -14.51 -20.69
C GLY A 188 19.62 -13.86 -19.38
N ASP A 189 19.40 -12.56 -19.20
CA ASP A 189 19.65 -11.86 -17.95
C ASP A 189 18.45 -12.02 -17.00
N ASN A 190 18.62 -12.81 -15.94
CA ASN A 190 17.58 -13.08 -14.96
C ASN A 190 17.13 -11.84 -14.17
N TYR A 191 17.92 -10.78 -14.14
CA TYR A 191 17.56 -9.50 -13.50
C TYR A 191 16.86 -8.54 -14.45
N HIS A 192 16.83 -8.83 -15.75
CA HIS A 192 16.09 -8.08 -16.74
C HIS A 192 14.81 -8.85 -17.12
N VAL A 193 13.68 -8.41 -16.61
CA VAL A 193 12.40 -9.14 -16.68
C VAL A 193 11.49 -8.48 -17.71
N LYS A 194 10.85 -9.30 -18.56
CA LYS A 194 9.76 -8.90 -19.44
C LYS A 194 8.51 -9.67 -19.09
N VAL A 195 7.42 -8.95 -18.83
CA VAL A 195 6.09 -9.49 -18.65
C VAL A 195 5.23 -9.13 -19.86
N THR A 196 4.57 -10.12 -20.45
CA THR A 196 3.63 -9.92 -21.56
C THR A 196 2.21 -10.15 -21.03
N MET A 197 1.29 -9.24 -21.38
CA MET A 197 -0.11 -9.32 -20.97
C MET A 197 -0.97 -9.93 -22.08
N LYS A 198 -1.95 -10.79 -21.72
CA LYS A 198 -2.99 -11.30 -22.62
C LYS A 198 -3.89 -10.19 -23.14
N THR A 199 -4.24 -9.28 -22.25
CA THR A 199 -5.04 -8.08 -22.53
C THR A 199 -4.45 -6.90 -21.79
N PRO A 200 -4.48 -5.68 -22.34
CA PRO A 200 -3.98 -4.51 -21.64
C PRO A 200 -4.66 -4.31 -20.29
N TYR A 201 -3.88 -4.07 -19.25
CA TYR A 201 -4.32 -3.81 -17.89
C TYR A 201 -3.96 -2.38 -17.45
N TYR A 202 -4.88 -1.73 -16.78
CA TYR A 202 -4.72 -0.35 -16.33
C TYR A 202 -5.15 -0.20 -14.84
N PRO A 203 -4.49 0.68 -14.06
CA PRO A 203 -3.36 1.54 -14.47
C PRO A 203 -2.11 0.73 -14.80
N SER A 204 -1.30 1.24 -15.73
CA SER A 204 -0.10 0.55 -16.22
C SER A 204 1.17 0.88 -15.42
N GLU A 205 1.11 1.87 -14.54
CA GLU A 205 2.21 2.22 -13.64
C GLU A 205 2.42 1.11 -12.60
N GLY A 206 3.67 0.69 -12.45
CA GLY A 206 4.01 -0.41 -11.54
C GLY A 206 3.50 -1.79 -11.96
N LEU A 207 3.08 -1.94 -13.22
CA LEU A 207 2.52 -3.19 -13.74
C LEU A 207 3.46 -4.37 -13.47
N CYS A 208 2.98 -5.37 -12.71
CA CYS A 208 3.71 -6.58 -12.34
C CYS A 208 5.06 -6.37 -11.62
N ALA A 209 5.35 -5.17 -11.13
CA ALA A 209 6.59 -4.85 -10.43
C ALA A 209 6.58 -5.31 -8.96
N PHE A 210 6.32 -6.60 -8.74
CA PHE A 210 6.26 -7.27 -7.44
C PHE A 210 7.06 -8.56 -7.47
N ALA A 211 7.55 -8.98 -6.31
CA ALA A 211 8.28 -10.23 -6.16
C ALA A 211 7.99 -10.88 -4.81
N ILE A 212 7.96 -12.20 -4.81
CA ILE A 212 7.92 -13.01 -3.60
C ILE A 212 8.99 -14.11 -3.65
N HIS A 213 9.35 -14.62 -2.48
CA HIS A 213 10.30 -15.72 -2.41
C HIS A 213 9.75 -16.97 -3.12
N PRO A 214 10.51 -17.67 -4.00
CA PRO A 214 10.05 -18.84 -4.72
C PRO A 214 9.55 -20.00 -3.83
N ALA A 215 10.05 -20.15 -2.60
CA ALA A 215 9.53 -21.13 -1.66
C ALA A 215 8.04 -20.97 -1.35
N LEU A 216 7.48 -19.76 -1.55
CA LEU A 216 6.05 -19.50 -1.34
C LEU A 216 5.13 -20.09 -2.42
N GLU A 217 5.68 -20.75 -3.43
CA GLU A 217 4.92 -21.63 -4.34
C GLU A 217 4.44 -22.91 -3.64
N ASP A 218 4.97 -23.25 -2.46
CA ASP A 218 4.37 -24.28 -1.61
C ASP A 218 3.07 -23.77 -0.97
N VAL A 219 1.96 -24.43 -1.30
CA VAL A 219 0.61 -24.00 -0.88
C VAL A 219 0.46 -24.01 0.64
N ASN A 220 1.01 -25.01 1.33
CA ASN A 220 0.91 -25.10 2.79
C ASN A 220 1.74 -24.01 3.46
N LEU A 221 2.96 -23.79 2.97
CA LEU A 221 3.82 -22.71 3.47
C LEU A 221 3.14 -21.36 3.27
N PHE A 222 2.57 -21.12 2.08
CA PHE A 222 1.89 -19.87 1.76
C PHE A 222 0.68 -19.62 2.65
N ASN A 223 -0.21 -20.60 2.79
CA ASN A 223 -1.47 -20.44 3.51
C ASN A 223 -1.29 -20.45 5.04
N GLU A 224 -0.48 -21.37 5.57
CA GLU A 224 -0.44 -21.70 6.99
C GLU A 224 0.93 -21.47 7.65
N GLY A 225 2.00 -21.41 6.86
CA GLY A 225 3.37 -21.34 7.38
C GLY A 225 3.64 -20.11 8.25
N PHE A 226 2.92 -19.02 8.00
CA PHE A 226 3.11 -17.75 8.69
C PHE A 226 2.15 -17.53 9.87
N VAL A 227 1.33 -18.51 10.22
CA VAL A 227 0.43 -18.41 11.37
C VAL A 227 1.24 -18.47 12.67
N ASP A 228 1.19 -17.40 13.45
CA ASP A 228 2.00 -17.14 14.64
C ASP A 228 3.54 -17.24 14.43
N LYS A 229 3.98 -17.18 13.18
CA LYS A 229 5.41 -17.30 12.81
C LYS A 229 5.74 -16.28 11.72
N PRO A 230 6.35 -15.16 12.05
CA PRO A 230 6.87 -14.23 11.03
C PRO A 230 8.15 -14.83 10.41
N LEU A 231 7.98 -15.58 9.31
CA LEU A 231 9.09 -16.25 8.60
C LEU A 231 9.86 -15.25 7.73
N ASP A 232 10.58 -14.35 8.37
CA ASP A 232 11.24 -13.22 7.73
C ASP A 232 12.42 -13.60 6.82
N GLN A 233 12.89 -14.86 6.86
CA GLN A 233 13.86 -15.34 5.87
C GLN A 233 13.35 -15.23 4.43
N TYR A 234 12.05 -15.25 4.22
CA TYR A 234 11.41 -15.09 2.89
C TYR A 234 11.07 -13.64 2.54
N TRP A 235 11.49 -12.68 3.34
CA TRP A 235 11.23 -11.26 3.16
C TRP A 235 12.49 -10.49 2.79
N ALA A 236 12.31 -9.22 2.41
CA ALA A 236 13.42 -8.31 2.11
C ALA A 236 13.06 -6.88 2.52
N GLY A 237 13.92 -6.27 3.30
CA GLY A 237 13.74 -4.90 3.78
C GLY A 237 14.87 -4.45 4.71
N PRO A 238 14.90 -3.13 5.06
CA PRO A 238 15.90 -2.57 5.96
C PRO A 238 15.83 -3.08 7.40
N PHE A 239 14.66 -3.62 7.79
CA PHE A 239 14.47 -4.29 9.07
C PHE A 239 14.15 -5.76 8.88
N LYS A 240 14.41 -6.56 9.92
CA LYS A 240 14.00 -7.96 10.04
C LYS A 240 13.33 -8.19 11.39
N VAL A 241 12.63 -9.31 11.53
CA VAL A 241 12.03 -9.68 12.81
C VAL A 241 13.13 -10.12 13.77
N GLY A 242 13.23 -9.40 14.89
CA GLY A 242 14.10 -9.81 16.01
C GLY A 242 13.37 -10.77 16.94
N GLU A 243 12.09 -10.49 17.23
CA GLU A 243 11.27 -11.31 18.13
C GLU A 243 9.77 -11.11 17.82
N TRP A 244 9.01 -12.19 17.90
CA TRP A 244 7.56 -12.20 18.02
C TRP A 244 7.15 -12.89 19.32
N ASN A 245 6.63 -12.11 20.25
CA ASN A 245 6.05 -12.64 21.48
C ASN A 245 4.53 -12.78 21.32
N SER A 246 4.08 -13.98 20.96
CA SER A 246 2.66 -14.25 20.65
C SER A 246 1.75 -14.13 21.87
N SER A 247 2.26 -14.37 23.10
CA SER A 247 1.48 -14.27 24.33
C SER A 247 1.26 -12.81 24.76
N GLN A 248 2.24 -11.95 24.57
CA GLN A 248 2.16 -10.52 24.87
C GLN A 248 1.71 -9.68 23.68
N LYS A 249 1.63 -10.28 22.49
CA LYS A 249 1.35 -9.59 21.21
C LYS A 249 2.31 -8.42 20.98
N VAL A 250 3.61 -8.70 21.11
CA VAL A 250 4.68 -7.74 20.89
C VAL A 250 5.56 -8.23 19.75
N LEU A 251 5.73 -7.38 18.73
CA LEU A 251 6.62 -7.61 17.60
C LEU A 251 7.79 -6.64 17.69
N THR A 252 9.01 -7.18 17.75
CA THR A 252 10.26 -6.41 17.75
C THR A 252 10.96 -6.57 16.41
N LEU A 253 11.19 -5.46 15.73
CA LEU A 253 12.00 -5.39 14.54
C LEU A 253 13.38 -4.86 14.88
N VAL A 254 14.41 -5.40 14.23
CA VAL A 254 15.80 -4.98 14.36
C VAL A 254 16.40 -4.68 12.99
N LYS A 255 17.49 -3.92 12.95
CA LYS A 255 18.22 -3.68 11.69
C LYS A 255 18.52 -5.00 10.98
N ASN A 256 18.30 -5.01 9.68
CA ASN A 256 18.67 -6.13 8.84
C ASN A 256 20.11 -5.94 8.35
N ASP A 257 21.01 -6.78 8.84
CA ASP A 257 22.43 -6.79 8.46
C ASP A 257 22.65 -7.21 6.99
N LYS A 258 21.71 -7.99 6.44
CA LYS A 258 21.74 -8.43 5.04
C LYS A 258 21.16 -7.40 4.07
N TRP A 259 20.53 -6.33 4.56
CA TRP A 259 20.00 -5.28 3.72
C TRP A 259 21.10 -4.59 2.92
N TRP A 260 20.98 -4.61 1.60
CA TRP A 260 21.98 -4.06 0.65
C TRP A 260 21.86 -2.56 0.42
N GLY A 261 20.69 -1.98 0.72
CA GLY A 261 20.41 -0.57 0.51
C GLY A 261 20.85 0.32 1.68
N GLU A 262 20.29 1.49 1.71
CA GLU A 262 20.61 2.48 2.75
C GLU A 262 20.24 1.97 4.14
N LYS A 263 21.22 1.91 5.05
CA LYS A 263 21.04 1.34 6.39
C LYS A 263 20.10 2.21 7.24
N PRO A 264 19.12 1.61 7.95
CA PRO A 264 18.22 2.38 8.83
C PRO A 264 18.97 3.05 9.96
N VAL A 265 18.52 4.23 10.37
CA VAL A 265 19.12 4.97 11.53
C VAL A 265 18.68 4.37 12.86
N LEU A 266 17.42 3.96 13.01
CA LEU A 266 16.91 3.30 14.22
C LEU A 266 17.52 1.92 14.39
N ASP A 267 17.83 1.51 15.63
CA ASP A 267 18.29 0.17 15.94
C ASP A 267 17.12 -0.81 16.02
N ARG A 268 15.95 -0.34 16.46
CA ARG A 268 14.81 -1.18 16.79
C ARG A 268 13.49 -0.44 16.59
N ILE A 269 12.45 -1.21 16.20
CA ILE A 269 11.05 -0.78 16.21
C ILE A 269 10.27 -1.81 17.01
N ILE A 270 9.49 -1.38 17.99
CA ILE A 270 8.65 -2.24 18.81
C ILE A 270 7.18 -1.92 18.53
N TRP A 271 6.43 -2.92 18.11
CA TRP A 271 4.98 -2.83 17.97
C TRP A 271 4.30 -3.60 19.09
N ARG A 272 3.35 -2.96 19.76
CA ARG A 272 2.56 -3.54 20.86
C ARG A 272 1.09 -3.55 20.47
N GLN A 273 0.43 -4.70 20.59
CA GLN A 273 -1.02 -4.75 20.36
C GLN A 273 -1.75 -4.19 21.56
N MET A 274 -2.63 -3.22 21.34
CA MET A 274 -3.47 -2.59 22.35
C MET A 274 -4.78 -2.15 21.72
N ASP A 275 -5.86 -2.03 22.53
CA ASP A 275 -7.05 -1.34 22.07
C ASP A 275 -6.83 0.18 21.96
N SER A 276 -7.72 0.87 21.26
CA SER A 276 -7.57 2.30 20.99
C SER A 276 -7.57 3.19 22.24
N GLU A 277 -8.19 2.76 23.33
CA GLU A 277 -8.18 3.50 24.60
C GLU A 277 -6.82 3.35 25.31
N ALA A 278 -6.33 2.11 25.38
CA ALA A 278 -5.01 1.83 25.91
C ALA A 278 -3.90 2.51 25.12
N ILE A 279 -3.99 2.59 23.77
CA ILE A 279 -3.03 3.35 22.93
C ILE A 279 -2.96 4.80 23.37
N ARG A 280 -4.11 5.48 23.53
CA ARG A 280 -4.15 6.88 23.97
C ARG A 280 -3.58 7.08 25.37
N ALA A 281 -3.89 6.16 26.29
CA ALA A 281 -3.38 6.21 27.66
C ALA A 281 -1.86 5.98 27.70
N SER A 282 -1.36 4.96 27.03
CA SER A 282 0.08 4.65 26.94
C SER A 282 0.89 5.76 26.27
N PHE A 283 0.34 6.42 25.24
CA PHE A 283 0.97 7.58 24.65
C PHE A 283 1.08 8.74 25.64
N LYS A 284 0.00 9.04 26.37
CA LYS A 284 0.02 10.09 27.41
C LYS A 284 1.02 9.82 28.53
N ASN A 285 1.24 8.56 28.86
CA ASN A 285 2.19 8.12 29.88
C ASN A 285 3.65 8.07 29.37
N GLY A 286 3.89 8.34 28.07
CA GLY A 286 5.21 8.25 27.47
C GLY A 286 5.71 6.82 27.21
N GLU A 287 4.80 5.85 27.17
CA GLU A 287 5.09 4.45 26.86
C GLU A 287 5.15 4.16 25.37
N LEU A 288 4.59 5.06 24.55
CA LEU A 288 4.62 5.05 23.09
C LEU A 288 5.24 6.34 22.58
N ASP A 289 6.07 6.24 21.56
CA ASP A 289 6.72 7.39 20.92
C ASP A 289 5.79 8.10 19.92
N ALA A 290 4.91 7.34 19.25
CA ALA A 290 3.95 7.87 18.30
C ALA A 290 2.76 6.92 18.12
N PHE A 291 1.65 7.45 17.62
CA PHE A 291 0.54 6.69 17.09
C PHE A 291 -0.23 7.49 16.05
N SER A 292 -0.85 6.82 15.11
CA SER A 292 -1.74 7.42 14.13
C SER A 292 -3.20 7.30 14.58
N PHE A 293 -4.01 8.28 14.24
CA PHE A 293 -5.43 8.26 14.55
C PHE A 293 -6.25 9.03 13.51
N VAL A 294 -7.54 8.71 13.47
CA VAL A 294 -8.54 9.42 12.70
C VAL A 294 -9.67 9.84 13.63
N GLY A 295 -10.16 11.07 13.46
CA GLY A 295 -11.34 11.57 14.19
C GLY A 295 -11.06 12.34 15.48
N ALA A 296 -12.10 13.03 15.91
CA ALA A 296 -12.05 14.03 16.98
C ALA A 296 -11.73 13.47 18.38
N THR A 297 -12.12 12.23 18.67
CA THR A 297 -11.92 11.63 20.00
C THR A 297 -10.43 11.55 20.36
N SER A 298 -9.62 10.98 19.48
CA SER A 298 -8.17 10.86 19.73
C SER A 298 -7.47 12.22 19.66
N TYR A 299 -7.88 13.09 18.72
CA TYR A 299 -7.38 14.46 18.66
C TYR A 299 -7.59 15.20 19.97
N ASN A 300 -8.83 15.22 20.49
CA ASN A 300 -9.15 15.90 21.74
C ASN A 300 -8.45 15.30 22.96
N ALA A 301 -8.15 14.01 22.91
CA ALA A 301 -7.46 13.34 24.00
C ALA A 301 -5.99 13.76 24.14
N VAL A 302 -5.33 14.18 23.06
CA VAL A 302 -3.89 14.48 23.05
C VAL A 302 -3.55 15.94 22.73
N LYS A 303 -4.51 16.72 22.21
CA LYS A 303 -4.25 18.14 21.91
C LYS A 303 -3.87 18.89 23.18
N GLY A 304 -2.82 19.71 23.09
CA GLY A 304 -2.33 20.51 24.21
C GLY A 304 -1.51 19.74 25.24
N GLN A 305 -1.22 18.46 25.02
CA GLN A 305 -0.30 17.71 25.87
C GLN A 305 1.14 18.25 25.67
N ALA A 306 1.80 18.58 26.78
CA ALA A 306 3.17 19.07 26.71
C ALA A 306 4.14 18.04 26.12
N GLY A 307 5.06 18.49 25.27
CA GLY A 307 6.04 17.61 24.60
C GLY A 307 5.45 16.78 23.45
N THR A 308 4.21 17.05 23.05
CA THR A 308 3.54 16.34 21.96
C THR A 308 3.37 17.24 20.74
N GLU A 309 3.62 16.71 19.57
CA GLU A 309 3.34 17.35 18.29
C GLU A 309 2.26 16.55 17.55
N ILE A 310 1.20 17.22 17.12
CA ILE A 310 0.18 16.65 16.25
C ILE A 310 0.47 17.11 14.83
N ARG A 311 0.59 16.17 13.91
CA ARG A 311 0.76 16.44 12.48
C ARG A 311 -0.41 15.89 11.71
N GLN A 312 -0.91 16.71 10.81
CA GLN A 312 -1.98 16.31 9.89
C GLN A 312 -1.38 15.86 8.57
N GLY A 313 -1.87 14.73 8.09
CA GLY A 313 -1.56 14.19 6.78
C GLY A 313 -2.84 13.87 6.03
N GLN A 314 -2.72 13.65 4.73
CA GLN A 314 -3.85 13.14 3.93
C GLN A 314 -3.99 11.65 4.19
N ASN A 315 -5.23 11.22 4.45
CA ASN A 315 -5.57 9.82 4.45
C ASN A 315 -6.12 9.44 3.07
N THR A 316 -5.46 8.53 2.38
CA THR A 316 -5.91 8.00 1.10
C THR A 316 -6.96 6.90 1.25
N ASN A 317 -7.29 6.51 2.48
CA ASN A 317 -8.31 5.50 2.74
C ASN A 317 -9.71 6.07 2.51
N VAL A 318 -10.53 5.30 1.84
CA VAL A 318 -11.94 5.60 1.58
C VAL A 318 -12.79 4.63 2.40
N ASN A 319 -13.71 5.16 3.21
CA ASN A 319 -14.72 4.34 3.86
C ASN A 319 -15.82 4.01 2.86
N ILE A 320 -16.04 2.71 2.62
CA ILE A 320 -17.00 2.22 1.63
C ILE A 320 -18.14 1.50 2.35
N ILE A 321 -19.37 1.82 1.97
CA ILE A 321 -20.54 1.00 2.32
C ILE A 321 -20.80 0.06 1.16
N GLN A 322 -20.52 -1.21 1.37
CA GLN A 322 -20.77 -2.25 0.37
C GLN A 322 -22.00 -3.07 0.76
N LEU A 323 -23.00 -3.09 -0.11
CA LEU A 323 -24.21 -3.88 0.09
C LEU A 323 -24.08 -5.22 -0.64
N ASN A 324 -24.33 -6.33 0.06
CA ASN A 324 -24.25 -7.68 -0.51
C ASN A 324 -25.44 -7.91 -1.46
N PRO A 325 -25.24 -8.05 -2.79
CA PRO A 325 -26.31 -8.19 -3.74
C PRO A 325 -27.06 -9.55 -3.64
N LYS A 326 -26.45 -10.56 -3.02
CA LYS A 326 -27.11 -11.84 -2.74
C LYS A 326 -28.09 -11.77 -1.56
N ARG A 327 -27.92 -10.79 -0.64
CA ARG A 327 -28.81 -10.58 0.49
C ARG A 327 -29.86 -9.51 0.22
N ILE A 328 -29.53 -8.51 -0.57
CA ILE A 328 -30.43 -7.43 -0.99
C ILE A 328 -30.45 -7.48 -2.52
N GLU A 329 -31.32 -8.33 -3.08
CA GLU A 329 -31.39 -8.57 -4.51
C GLU A 329 -31.97 -7.38 -5.27
N ASP A 330 -32.90 -6.65 -4.66
CA ASP A 330 -33.51 -5.46 -5.27
C ASP A 330 -32.51 -4.32 -5.42
N LEU A 331 -32.21 -3.99 -6.66
CA LEU A 331 -31.30 -2.89 -7.02
C LEU A 331 -31.84 -1.52 -6.57
N ALA A 332 -33.16 -1.29 -6.66
CA ALA A 332 -33.77 -0.03 -6.25
C ALA A 332 -33.62 0.17 -4.73
N LEU A 333 -33.81 -0.89 -3.95
CA LEU A 333 -33.59 -0.86 -2.51
C LEU A 333 -32.12 -0.57 -2.17
N ARG A 334 -31.16 -1.22 -2.84
CA ARG A 334 -29.73 -0.92 -2.62
C ARG A 334 -29.40 0.54 -2.91
N ARG A 335 -29.93 1.10 -4.02
CA ARG A 335 -29.77 2.52 -4.38
C ARG A 335 -30.40 3.45 -3.35
N ALA A 336 -31.62 3.12 -2.86
CA ALA A 336 -32.29 3.89 -1.83
C ALA A 336 -31.53 3.94 -0.51
N ILE A 337 -30.97 2.79 -0.07
CA ILE A 337 -30.12 2.72 1.13
C ILE A 337 -28.90 3.62 0.98
N LEU A 338 -28.19 3.55 -0.17
CA LEU A 338 -27.00 4.37 -0.40
C LEU A 338 -27.33 5.87 -0.54
N ALA A 339 -28.50 6.19 -1.09
CA ALA A 339 -28.98 7.57 -1.22
C ALA A 339 -29.42 8.18 0.12
N ALA A 340 -29.86 7.35 1.08
CA ALA A 340 -30.25 7.79 2.41
C ALA A 340 -29.04 8.08 3.34
N VAL A 341 -27.81 7.77 2.92
CA VAL A 341 -26.61 8.05 3.71
C VAL A 341 -26.26 9.53 3.59
N ASP A 342 -26.41 10.25 4.67
CA ASP A 342 -25.97 11.65 4.79
C ASP A 342 -24.47 11.74 5.05
N ARG A 343 -23.70 11.88 3.97
CA ARG A 343 -22.24 11.94 4.03
C ARG A 343 -21.75 13.20 4.74
N GLU A 344 -22.48 14.30 4.64
CA GLU A 344 -22.11 15.57 5.26
C GLU A 344 -22.26 15.50 6.80
N GLN A 345 -23.34 14.89 7.29
CA GLN A 345 -23.50 14.65 8.71
C GLN A 345 -22.42 13.71 9.26
N ILE A 346 -22.08 12.64 8.53
CA ILE A 346 -20.99 11.75 8.90
C ILE A 346 -19.67 12.52 8.97
N ALA A 347 -19.35 13.30 7.92
CA ALA A 347 -18.13 14.11 7.89
C ALA A 347 -18.08 15.11 9.06
N LYS A 348 -19.17 15.81 9.34
CA LYS A 348 -19.26 16.73 10.49
C LYS A 348 -19.06 16.02 11.82
N ALA A 349 -19.67 14.84 11.99
CA ALA A 349 -19.56 14.09 13.25
C ALA A 349 -18.13 13.58 13.52
N TYR A 350 -17.42 13.14 12.48
CA TYR A 350 -16.11 12.52 12.65
C TYR A 350 -14.94 13.48 12.47
N PHE A 351 -15.07 14.52 11.63
CA PHE A 351 -13.94 15.33 11.16
C PHE A 351 -14.09 16.84 11.43
N SER A 352 -15.18 17.29 12.06
CA SER A 352 -15.44 18.74 12.23
C SER A 352 -14.36 19.52 12.99
N GLN A 353 -13.46 18.82 13.69
CA GLN A 353 -12.35 19.42 14.42
C GLN A 353 -10.99 19.25 13.72
N LEU A 354 -10.99 18.63 12.56
CA LEU A 354 -9.83 18.39 11.72
C LEU A 354 -9.96 19.17 10.41
#